data_32aa9abdfb834a67aef49992840b1a32
#
_entry.id   32aa9abdfb834a67aef49992840b1a32
#
_cell.length_a   1.000
_cell.length_b   1.000
_cell.length_c   1.000
_cell.angle_alpha   90.00
_cell.angle_beta   90.00
_cell.angle_gamma   90.00
#
_symmetry.space_group_name_H-M   'P 1'
#
loop_
_entity.id
_entity.type
_entity.pdbx_description
1 polymer ?
#
loop_
_entity_poly.entity_id
_entity_poly.type
_entity_poly.pdbx_seq_one_letter_code
_entity_poly.pdbx_strand_id
1 'polypeptide(L)'
;MSVRGCVSVLCLVLTLPVLAAAQARPFPGPDVQQIYQRLLPQIEKIPAFDHHAHPGYADDPDVDAMAAPPNASEALRTRDDNPELAAAAKALFGYPYNDLSPEHAKWLLNKKNEVKKQLTGTAYFDSILDKINIESSVANRAMMPDYLDSKRFPWVFFADAFMWPFNNERETARNPDEGVYIPLQEKMLHRWMQQENVSKLPASFADYLKFISQTLEENSKRGGIAMKFEVAYFRPTTFSDPARAQAEDLYARYVTGGIPTEKEYRIFQDFIFRYLVQEGGRLHLPVHIHTAIGIGDYFNLSASNIMNLESVLRDPRYASTTFVMIHAGYPLEREAIWLAAMKNVYLDTSFGELAQYPSAFKETLKMFLETFPDKITFGTDCFPYNQVLGAEESYWLGAQSSRMALAAALAEMISEGEISEGRALELAHAYLHDTAVKLYGGRVH
;
A
#
# COMPACT_ATOMS: atom_id res chain seq x y z
N MET A 1 28.98 8.39 93.34
CA MET A 1 29.64 8.22 92.05
C MET A 1 28.56 7.99 91.02
N SER A 2 28.34 9.03 90.23
CA SER A 2 27.28 9.07 89.21
C SER A 2 27.90 8.87 87.83
N VAL A 3 27.45 7.86 87.09
CA VAL A 3 27.86 7.65 85.68
C VAL A 3 26.70 8.06 84.79
N ARG A 4 26.90 9.16 84.06
CA ARG A 4 25.96 9.62 83.06
C ARG A 4 26.28 8.87 81.71
N GLY A 5 25.33 8.06 81.24
CA GLY A 5 25.35 7.47 79.92
C GLY A 5 24.79 8.46 78.87
N CYS A 6 25.59 8.82 77.88
CA CYS A 6 25.14 9.52 76.67
C CYS A 6 24.46 8.53 75.72
N VAL A 7 23.18 8.76 75.41
CA VAL A 7 22.47 8.05 74.34
C VAL A 7 22.53 8.92 73.08
N SER A 8 23.33 8.47 72.07
CA SER A 8 23.36 9.08 70.76
C SER A 8 22.19 8.56 69.93
N VAL A 9 21.25 9.45 69.61
CA VAL A 9 20.15 9.15 68.65
C VAL A 9 20.67 9.34 67.25
N LEU A 10 20.82 8.24 66.54
CA LEU A 10 21.17 8.24 65.12
C LEU A 10 19.88 8.46 64.29
N CYS A 11 19.68 9.68 63.79
CA CYS A 11 18.61 9.95 62.82
C CYS A 11 18.93 9.37 61.46
N LEU A 12 18.31 8.25 61.12
CA LEU A 12 18.38 7.67 59.78
C LEU A 12 17.42 8.48 58.86
N VAL A 13 17.98 9.35 58.03
CA VAL A 13 17.20 10.05 56.97
C VAL A 13 17.00 9.06 55.84
N LEU A 14 15.83 8.43 55.79
CA LEU A 14 15.35 7.65 54.64
C LEU A 14 14.98 8.64 53.52
N THR A 15 15.88 8.81 52.55
CA THR A 15 15.55 9.43 51.28
C THR A 15 14.74 8.41 50.46
N LEU A 16 13.41 8.51 50.52
CA LEU A 16 12.53 7.85 49.54
C LEU A 16 12.79 8.47 48.17
N PRO A 17 13.05 7.66 47.10
CA PRO A 17 13.06 8.20 45.76
C PRO A 17 11.65 8.71 45.49
N VAL A 18 11.51 10.01 45.26
CA VAL A 18 10.32 10.59 44.66
C VAL A 18 10.21 10.04 43.29
N LEU A 19 9.45 8.97 43.09
CA LEU A 19 8.92 8.58 41.80
C LEU A 19 8.12 9.81 41.29
N ALA A 20 8.71 10.59 40.43
CA ALA A 20 7.99 11.61 39.70
C ALA A 20 6.92 10.87 38.91
N ALA A 21 5.70 10.89 39.42
CA ALA A 21 4.54 10.46 38.66
C ALA A 21 4.54 11.31 37.37
N ALA A 22 4.58 10.66 36.22
CA ALA A 22 4.42 11.33 34.95
C ALA A 22 3.06 12.05 35.01
N GLN A 23 3.09 13.37 35.24
CA GLN A 23 1.88 14.17 35.18
C GLN A 23 1.50 14.29 33.72
N ALA A 24 0.28 13.85 33.40
CA ALA A 24 -0.29 14.07 32.08
C ALA A 24 -0.19 15.58 31.74
N ARG A 25 0.46 15.89 30.62
CA ARG A 25 0.58 17.30 30.18
C ARG A 25 -0.73 17.75 29.56
N PRO A 26 -1.10 19.04 29.66
CA PRO A 26 -2.26 19.57 28.96
C PRO A 26 -2.06 19.44 27.44
N PHE A 27 -3.11 19.11 26.74
CA PHE A 27 -3.10 18.91 25.28
C PHE A 27 -3.65 20.14 24.55
N PRO A 28 -3.04 20.59 23.42
CA PRO A 28 -1.69 20.23 22.97
C PRO A 28 -0.60 20.81 23.87
N GLY A 29 0.55 20.15 23.95
CA GLY A 29 1.69 20.67 24.69
C GLY A 29 2.27 21.95 24.05
N PRO A 30 2.91 22.83 24.84
CA PRO A 30 3.32 24.15 24.38
C PRO A 30 4.52 24.18 23.44
N ASP A 31 5.24 23.09 23.30
CA ASP A 31 6.52 22.95 22.61
C ASP A 31 6.46 22.12 21.31
N VAL A 32 5.26 21.73 20.83
CA VAL A 32 5.06 20.89 19.63
C VAL A 32 5.84 21.39 18.42
N GLN A 33 5.76 22.70 18.13
CA GLN A 33 6.44 23.28 16.97
C GLN A 33 7.98 23.18 17.06
N GLN A 34 8.53 23.35 18.26
CA GLN A 34 9.99 23.21 18.47
C GLN A 34 10.44 21.75 18.32
N ILE A 35 9.63 20.82 18.84
CA ILE A 35 9.89 19.38 18.69
C ILE A 35 9.83 18.99 17.22
N TYR A 36 8.80 19.41 16.50
CA TYR A 36 8.66 19.19 15.06
C TYR A 36 9.89 19.64 14.27
N GLN A 37 10.35 20.88 14.53
CA GLN A 37 11.53 21.46 13.86
C GLN A 37 12.83 20.68 14.12
N ARG A 38 12.95 19.99 15.27
CA ARG A 38 14.09 19.14 15.57
C ARG A 38 13.95 17.74 14.96
N LEU A 39 12.73 17.19 14.90
CA LEU A 39 12.48 15.83 14.40
C LEU A 39 12.52 15.75 12.87
N LEU A 40 11.89 16.69 12.17
CA LEU A 40 11.75 16.60 10.72
C LEU A 40 13.09 16.38 9.99
N PRO A 41 14.17 17.13 10.27
CA PRO A 41 15.45 16.92 9.61
C PRO A 41 16.11 15.56 9.92
N GLN A 42 15.73 14.91 11.03
CA GLN A 42 16.20 13.57 11.36
C GLN A 42 15.39 12.51 10.59
N ILE A 43 14.07 12.68 10.52
CA ILE A 43 13.15 11.80 9.78
C ILE A 43 13.43 11.85 8.28
N GLU A 44 13.76 13.03 7.73
CA GLU A 44 14.13 13.19 6.31
C GLU A 44 15.38 12.40 5.91
N LYS A 45 16.27 12.10 6.86
CA LYS A 45 17.48 11.29 6.64
C LYS A 45 17.24 9.79 6.67
N ILE A 46 16.08 9.33 7.14
CA ILE A 46 15.75 7.91 7.16
C ILE A 46 15.50 7.46 5.72
N PRO A 47 16.28 6.52 5.16
CA PRO A 47 15.93 5.90 3.89
C PRO A 47 14.57 5.22 4.03
N ALA A 48 13.65 5.46 3.11
CA ALA A 48 12.34 4.85 3.18
C ALA A 48 12.26 3.60 2.30
N PHE A 49 11.52 2.60 2.77
CA PHE A 49 11.04 1.48 1.96
C PHE A 49 9.57 1.75 1.60
N ASP A 50 9.33 2.15 0.37
CA ASP A 50 7.99 2.44 -0.14
C ASP A 50 7.26 1.13 -0.44
N HIS A 51 6.26 0.82 0.37
CA HIS A 51 5.59 -0.47 0.35
C HIS A 51 4.59 -0.64 -0.80
N HIS A 52 4.10 0.44 -1.38
CA HIS A 52 3.06 0.40 -2.41
C HIS A 52 3.18 1.58 -3.39
N ALA A 53 3.41 1.27 -4.66
CA ALA A 53 3.58 2.26 -5.72
C ALA A 53 3.23 1.68 -7.10
N HIS A 54 2.88 2.53 -8.05
CA HIS A 54 2.65 2.22 -9.47
C HIS A 54 3.67 2.95 -10.35
N PRO A 55 4.98 2.61 -10.24
CA PRO A 55 6.03 3.31 -10.95
C PRO A 55 5.98 3.04 -12.45
N GLY A 56 6.20 4.08 -13.25
CA GLY A 56 6.30 3.94 -14.70
C GLY A 56 5.95 5.20 -15.47
N TYR A 57 5.96 5.06 -16.77
CA TYR A 57 5.57 6.12 -17.68
C TYR A 57 4.06 6.09 -17.94
N ALA A 58 3.46 7.26 -18.19
CA ALA A 58 2.00 7.38 -18.41
C ALA A 58 1.49 6.64 -19.68
N ASP A 59 2.36 6.32 -20.61
CA ASP A 59 2.05 5.55 -21.82
C ASP A 59 2.43 4.07 -21.73
N ASP A 60 2.91 3.61 -20.58
CA ASP A 60 3.18 2.20 -20.34
C ASP A 60 1.89 1.47 -19.91
N PRO A 61 1.38 0.54 -20.74
CA PRO A 61 0.11 -0.15 -20.46
C PRO A 61 0.18 -1.16 -19.32
N ASP A 62 1.36 -1.39 -18.76
CA ASP A 62 1.60 -2.34 -17.67
C ASP A 62 1.83 -1.64 -16.31
N VAL A 63 1.66 -0.30 -16.23
CA VAL A 63 1.80 0.46 -14.97
C VAL A 63 0.78 0.00 -13.94
N ASP A 64 -0.46 -0.21 -14.37
CA ASP A 64 -1.53 -0.68 -13.51
C ASP A 64 -2.37 -1.74 -14.23
N ALA A 65 -2.94 -2.67 -13.49
CA ALA A 65 -3.94 -3.59 -14.01
C ALA A 65 -5.34 -2.93 -14.12
N MET A 66 -5.50 -1.78 -13.47
CA MET A 66 -6.72 -0.97 -13.48
C MET A 66 -6.43 0.38 -14.13
N ALA A 67 -7.28 0.78 -15.08
CA ALA A 67 -7.29 2.14 -15.61
C ALA A 67 -8.49 2.89 -15.03
N ALA A 68 -8.27 4.12 -14.55
CA ALA A 68 -9.36 4.97 -14.10
C ALA A 68 -10.41 5.14 -15.21
N PRO A 69 -11.72 5.04 -14.91
CA PRO A 69 -12.76 5.33 -15.89
C PRO A 69 -12.62 6.75 -16.44
N PRO A 70 -12.92 6.98 -17.72
CA PRO A 70 -12.88 8.31 -18.31
C PRO A 70 -13.76 9.30 -17.53
N ASN A 71 -13.22 10.48 -17.21
CA ASN A 71 -13.91 11.55 -16.49
C ASN A 71 -14.30 11.22 -15.02
N ALA A 72 -13.68 10.23 -14.41
CA ALA A 72 -13.86 9.97 -12.98
C ALA A 72 -13.50 11.23 -12.16
N SER A 73 -14.28 11.51 -11.10
CA SER A 73 -13.97 12.59 -10.18
C SER A 73 -12.77 12.24 -9.31
N GLU A 74 -11.82 13.15 -9.22
CA GLU A 74 -10.63 13.00 -8.42
C GLU A 74 -10.63 13.92 -7.20
N ALA A 75 -10.01 13.49 -6.11
CA ALA A 75 -9.76 14.33 -4.95
C ALA A 75 -8.90 15.54 -5.36
N LEU A 76 -9.10 16.70 -4.70
CA LEU A 76 -8.40 17.94 -5.05
C LEU A 76 -6.88 17.75 -5.18
N ARG A 77 -6.30 17.02 -4.26
CA ARG A 77 -4.84 16.88 -4.16
C ARG A 77 -4.25 15.88 -5.14
N THR A 78 -5.06 14.97 -5.68
CA THR A 78 -4.65 13.98 -6.68
C THR A 78 -4.85 14.45 -8.12
N ARG A 79 -5.34 15.68 -8.33
CA ARG A 79 -5.53 16.26 -9.66
C ARG A 79 -4.21 16.74 -10.26
N ASP A 80 -4.13 16.75 -11.56
CA ASP A 80 -2.95 17.22 -12.28
C ASP A 80 -2.75 18.76 -12.24
N ASP A 81 -3.78 19.51 -11.79
CA ASP A 81 -3.70 20.95 -11.54
C ASP A 81 -3.28 21.29 -10.08
N ASN A 82 -2.97 20.32 -9.24
CA ASN A 82 -2.49 20.54 -7.87
C ASN A 82 -1.21 21.36 -7.86
N PRO A 83 -1.18 22.57 -7.20
CA PRO A 83 0.00 23.44 -7.18
C PRO A 83 1.22 22.83 -6.47
N GLU A 84 1.03 21.82 -5.60
CA GLU A 84 2.15 21.12 -4.95
C GLU A 84 3.00 20.34 -5.98
N LEU A 85 2.43 19.95 -7.14
CA LEU A 85 3.16 19.30 -8.23
C LEU A 85 4.21 20.23 -8.87
N ALA A 86 3.97 21.54 -8.88
CA ALA A 86 5.00 22.50 -9.27
C ALA A 86 6.18 22.53 -8.28
N ALA A 87 5.92 22.34 -6.98
CA ALA A 87 6.97 22.21 -5.98
C ALA A 87 7.75 20.90 -6.15
N ALA A 88 7.08 19.80 -6.46
CA ALA A 88 7.70 18.52 -6.80
C ALA A 88 8.63 18.67 -8.02
N ALA A 89 8.14 19.28 -9.09
CA ALA A 89 8.92 19.54 -10.30
C ALA A 89 10.17 20.42 -10.03
N LYS A 90 10.06 21.41 -9.12
CA LYS A 90 11.23 22.21 -8.69
C LYS A 90 12.27 21.34 -7.98
N ALA A 91 11.84 20.55 -7.02
CA ALA A 91 12.73 19.68 -6.24
C ALA A 91 13.43 18.65 -7.14
N LEU A 92 12.70 18.03 -8.05
CA LEU A 92 13.21 16.92 -8.88
C LEU A 92 14.01 17.40 -10.11
N PHE A 93 13.57 18.47 -10.78
CA PHE A 93 14.07 18.86 -12.10
C PHE A 93 14.58 20.31 -12.18
N GLY A 94 14.54 21.07 -11.07
CA GLY A 94 14.94 22.50 -11.09
C GLY A 94 13.94 23.37 -11.85
N TYR A 95 12.65 23.00 -11.83
CA TYR A 95 11.58 23.72 -12.50
C TYR A 95 11.50 25.18 -12.06
N PRO A 96 11.57 26.18 -12.95
CA PRO A 96 11.73 27.57 -12.56
C PRO A 96 10.42 28.31 -12.26
N TYR A 97 9.25 27.69 -12.54
CA TYR A 97 7.96 28.37 -12.45
C TYR A 97 7.17 27.97 -11.19
N ASN A 98 6.08 28.70 -10.89
CA ASN A 98 5.19 28.43 -9.76
C ASN A 98 3.84 27.83 -10.16
N ASP A 99 3.61 27.59 -11.43
CA ASP A 99 2.39 27.05 -12.02
C ASP A 99 2.71 26.00 -13.07
N LEU A 100 1.70 25.27 -13.52
CA LEU A 100 1.78 24.24 -14.56
C LEU A 100 0.97 24.67 -15.79
N SER A 101 0.99 25.96 -16.15
CA SER A 101 0.38 26.44 -17.39
C SER A 101 0.96 25.69 -18.61
N PRO A 102 0.22 25.56 -19.71
CA PRO A 102 0.66 24.74 -20.86
C PRO A 102 2.05 25.12 -21.41
N GLU A 103 2.42 26.40 -21.32
CA GLU A 103 3.75 26.90 -21.74
C GLU A 103 4.83 26.39 -20.77
N HIS A 104 4.59 26.54 -19.48
CA HIS A 104 5.54 26.12 -18.44
C HIS A 104 5.62 24.58 -18.34
N ALA A 105 4.52 23.86 -18.48
CA ALA A 105 4.48 22.41 -18.55
C ALA A 105 5.34 21.86 -19.69
N LYS A 106 5.38 22.53 -20.83
CA LYS A 106 6.26 22.17 -21.97
C LYS A 106 7.73 22.23 -21.60
N TRP A 107 8.14 23.21 -20.78
CA TRP A 107 9.51 23.27 -20.27
C TRP A 107 9.85 22.02 -19.45
N LEU A 108 8.94 21.63 -18.54
CA LEU A 108 9.14 20.44 -17.68
C LEU A 108 9.27 19.17 -18.52
N LEU A 109 8.39 18.98 -19.50
CA LEU A 109 8.45 17.81 -20.42
C LEU A 109 9.79 17.76 -21.14
N ASN A 110 10.27 18.89 -21.67
CA ASN A 110 11.56 18.97 -22.35
C ASN A 110 12.72 18.63 -21.41
N LYS A 111 12.67 19.12 -20.15
CA LYS A 111 13.69 18.85 -19.14
C LYS A 111 13.71 17.37 -18.76
N LYS A 112 12.56 16.76 -18.55
CA LYS A 112 12.46 15.30 -18.29
C LYS A 112 13.03 14.49 -19.45
N ASN A 113 12.71 14.84 -20.69
CA ASN A 113 13.24 14.18 -21.87
C ASN A 113 14.77 14.35 -22.01
N GLU A 114 15.32 15.49 -21.62
CA GLU A 114 16.78 15.69 -21.54
C GLU A 114 17.41 14.75 -20.51
N VAL A 115 16.86 14.69 -19.29
CA VAL A 115 17.35 13.81 -18.22
C VAL A 115 17.25 12.33 -18.62
N LYS A 116 16.13 11.90 -19.23
CA LYS A 116 15.94 10.53 -19.74
C LYS A 116 16.97 10.14 -20.81
N LYS A 117 17.42 11.07 -21.64
CA LYS A 117 18.49 10.81 -22.61
C LYS A 117 19.86 10.65 -21.97
N GLN A 118 20.08 11.30 -20.82
CA GLN A 118 21.34 11.22 -20.07
C GLN A 118 21.39 9.98 -19.16
N LEU A 119 20.25 9.64 -18.56
CA LEU A 119 20.09 8.51 -17.63
C LEU A 119 19.30 7.38 -18.32
N THR A 120 20.02 6.53 -19.06
CA THR A 120 19.42 5.42 -19.81
C THR A 120 19.17 4.18 -18.93
N GLY A 121 18.30 3.28 -19.40
CA GLY A 121 17.96 2.06 -18.67
C GLY A 121 17.27 2.37 -17.35
N THR A 122 17.68 1.72 -16.27
CA THR A 122 17.09 1.88 -14.92
C THR A 122 17.48 3.19 -14.23
N ALA A 123 18.58 3.81 -14.62
CA ALA A 123 19.18 4.96 -13.95
C ALA A 123 18.25 6.17 -13.80
N TYR A 124 17.24 6.30 -14.66
CA TYR A 124 16.29 7.42 -14.56
C TYR A 124 15.44 7.32 -13.30
N PHE A 125 14.72 6.20 -13.11
CA PHE A 125 13.87 6.02 -11.92
C PHE A 125 14.69 5.84 -10.65
N ASP A 126 15.86 5.18 -10.73
CA ASP A 126 16.80 5.10 -9.60
C ASP A 126 17.19 6.50 -9.10
N SER A 127 17.47 7.44 -10.04
CA SER A 127 17.80 8.82 -9.68
C SER A 127 16.64 9.59 -9.03
N ILE A 128 15.40 9.23 -9.33
CA ILE A 128 14.22 9.81 -8.66
C ILE A 128 14.15 9.32 -7.21
N LEU A 129 14.28 8.01 -6.98
CA LEU A 129 14.29 7.45 -5.62
C LEU A 129 15.42 8.05 -4.77
N ASP A 130 16.62 8.23 -5.34
CA ASP A 130 17.76 8.83 -4.64
C ASP A 130 17.46 10.27 -4.20
N LYS A 131 16.82 11.08 -5.04
CA LYS A 131 16.47 12.48 -4.73
C LYS A 131 15.45 12.62 -3.60
N ILE A 132 14.62 11.61 -3.39
CA ILE A 132 13.57 11.63 -2.37
C ILE A 132 13.87 10.72 -1.17
N ASN A 133 15.11 10.16 -1.13
CA ASN A 133 15.58 9.26 -0.09
C ASN A 133 14.66 8.04 0.12
N ILE A 134 14.29 7.39 -0.99
CA ILE A 134 13.64 6.07 -0.99
C ILE A 134 14.67 5.02 -1.41
N GLU A 135 14.91 4.03 -0.57
CA GLU A 135 15.85 2.94 -0.83
C GLU A 135 15.26 1.94 -1.83
N SER A 136 14.03 1.54 -1.62
CA SER A 136 13.29 0.62 -2.50
C SER A 136 11.81 1.01 -2.54
N SER A 137 11.17 0.79 -3.69
CA SER A 137 9.74 1.03 -3.89
C SER A 137 9.08 -0.18 -4.53
N VAL A 138 8.13 -0.76 -3.82
CA VAL A 138 7.42 -1.97 -4.26
C VAL A 138 6.51 -1.64 -5.43
N ALA A 139 6.82 -2.20 -6.60
CA ALA A 139 6.15 -1.92 -7.86
C ALA A 139 4.93 -2.83 -8.06
N ASN A 140 3.73 -2.28 -7.94
CA ASN A 140 2.49 -2.94 -8.33
C ASN A 140 2.31 -2.76 -9.84
N ARG A 141 2.55 -3.83 -10.60
CA ARG A 141 2.55 -3.76 -12.06
C ARG A 141 2.04 -5.06 -12.68
N ALA A 142 1.43 -4.92 -13.84
CA ALA A 142 1.05 -6.08 -14.65
C ALA A 142 2.28 -6.88 -15.08
N MET A 143 3.36 -6.19 -15.50
CA MET A 143 4.67 -6.77 -15.82
C MET A 143 5.77 -5.76 -15.48
N MET A 144 6.94 -6.28 -15.12
CA MET A 144 8.12 -5.45 -14.89
C MET A 144 8.78 -5.07 -16.22
N PRO A 145 9.05 -3.78 -16.45
CA PRO A 145 9.78 -3.32 -17.62
C PRO A 145 11.30 -3.31 -17.40
N ASP A 146 12.06 -3.28 -18.47
CA ASP A 146 13.52 -3.22 -18.40
C ASP A 146 14.07 -1.88 -17.86
N TYR A 147 13.23 -0.85 -17.77
CA TYR A 147 13.65 0.46 -17.27
C TYR A 147 13.48 0.63 -15.73
N LEU A 148 13.04 -0.40 -15.00
CA LEU A 148 13.01 -0.44 -13.54
C LEU A 148 14.01 -1.50 -13.03
N ASP A 149 14.92 -1.10 -12.15
CA ASP A 149 15.83 -2.03 -11.50
C ASP A 149 15.06 -2.91 -10.50
N SER A 150 15.03 -4.21 -10.72
CA SER A 150 14.33 -5.16 -9.87
C SER A 150 14.82 -5.19 -8.41
N LYS A 151 16.02 -4.68 -8.12
CA LYS A 151 16.53 -4.53 -6.76
C LYS A 151 15.94 -3.31 -6.05
N ARG A 152 15.70 -2.25 -6.81
CA ARG A 152 15.11 -1.01 -6.30
C ARG A 152 13.58 -1.03 -6.37
N PHE A 153 13.01 -1.83 -7.29
CA PHE A 153 11.58 -1.97 -7.56
C PHE A 153 11.16 -3.44 -7.45
N PRO A 154 11.06 -4.02 -6.24
CA PRO A 154 10.53 -5.36 -6.05
C PRO A 154 9.11 -5.48 -6.60
N TRP A 155 8.83 -6.57 -7.32
CA TRP A 155 7.57 -6.72 -8.06
C TRP A 155 6.44 -7.30 -7.21
N VAL A 156 5.26 -6.68 -7.28
CA VAL A 156 3.98 -7.23 -6.82
C VAL A 156 3.07 -7.42 -8.03
N PHE A 157 2.64 -8.64 -8.28
CA PHE A 157 1.82 -8.98 -9.44
C PHE A 157 0.35 -9.12 -9.08
N PHE A 158 -0.53 -8.79 -10.03
CA PHE A 158 -1.99 -8.88 -9.85
C PHE A 158 -2.48 -10.31 -9.97
N ALA A 159 -3.37 -10.73 -9.07
CA ALA A 159 -3.94 -12.08 -9.02
C ALA A 159 -5.44 -12.14 -9.35
N ASP A 160 -6.12 -11.00 -9.46
CA ASP A 160 -7.57 -10.92 -9.70
C ASP A 160 -8.02 -11.67 -10.95
N ALA A 161 -7.19 -11.66 -12.01
CA ALA A 161 -7.53 -12.22 -13.31
C ALA A 161 -7.94 -13.70 -13.24
N PHE A 162 -7.41 -14.48 -12.30
CA PHE A 162 -7.81 -15.87 -12.10
C PHE A 162 -9.26 -16.04 -11.63
N MET A 163 -9.90 -14.99 -11.16
CA MET A 163 -11.29 -15.02 -10.72
C MET A 163 -12.28 -14.82 -11.88
N TRP A 164 -11.78 -14.49 -13.09
CA TRP A 164 -12.58 -14.09 -14.25
C TRP A 164 -12.38 -14.97 -15.51
N PRO A 165 -12.36 -16.32 -15.40
CA PRO A 165 -12.03 -17.18 -16.54
C PRO A 165 -13.19 -17.42 -17.51
N PHE A 166 -14.43 -17.10 -17.16
CA PHE A 166 -15.61 -17.39 -17.96
C PHE A 166 -15.98 -16.25 -18.91
N ASN A 167 -17.11 -16.38 -19.59
CA ASN A 167 -17.68 -15.27 -20.36
C ASN A 167 -18.13 -14.15 -19.40
N ASN A 168 -17.50 -13.00 -19.52
CA ASN A 168 -17.69 -11.84 -18.65
C ASN A 168 -18.68 -10.80 -19.22
N GLU A 169 -19.44 -11.12 -20.28
CA GLU A 169 -20.37 -10.18 -20.93
C GLU A 169 -21.36 -9.56 -19.94
N ARG A 170 -21.91 -10.34 -19.01
CA ARG A 170 -22.83 -9.85 -17.97
C ARG A 170 -22.12 -8.93 -16.97
N GLU A 171 -20.91 -9.28 -16.55
CA GLU A 171 -20.12 -8.48 -15.62
C GLU A 171 -19.71 -7.16 -16.28
N THR A 172 -19.21 -7.21 -17.51
CA THR A 172 -18.86 -6.02 -18.31
C THR A 172 -20.04 -5.07 -18.51
N ALA A 173 -21.26 -5.61 -18.65
CA ALA A 173 -22.49 -4.82 -18.84
C ALA A 173 -23.12 -4.31 -17.52
N ARG A 174 -22.59 -4.69 -16.35
CA ARG A 174 -23.20 -4.36 -15.04
C ARG A 174 -23.19 -2.87 -14.75
N ASN A 175 -22.13 -2.19 -15.06
CA ASN A 175 -22.00 -0.75 -15.02
C ASN A 175 -20.88 -0.27 -15.96
N PRO A 176 -20.79 1.03 -16.27
CA PRO A 176 -19.75 1.55 -17.17
C PRO A 176 -18.30 1.31 -16.68
N ASP A 177 -18.04 1.33 -15.37
CA ASP A 177 -16.71 1.08 -14.82
C ASP A 177 -16.25 -0.36 -15.13
N GLU A 178 -17.16 -1.33 -15.04
CA GLU A 178 -16.86 -2.74 -15.39
C GLU A 178 -16.53 -2.91 -16.88
N GLY A 179 -17.10 -2.07 -17.74
CA GLY A 179 -16.77 -2.01 -19.16
C GLY A 179 -15.31 -1.63 -19.42
N VAL A 180 -14.67 -0.95 -18.48
CA VAL A 180 -13.24 -0.62 -18.50
C VAL A 180 -12.42 -1.72 -17.84
N TYR A 181 -12.80 -2.15 -16.65
CA TYR A 181 -11.98 -3.00 -15.78
C TYR A 181 -11.95 -4.48 -16.19
N ILE A 182 -13.08 -5.06 -16.57
CA ILE A 182 -13.15 -6.50 -16.91
C ILE A 182 -12.27 -6.86 -18.12
N PRO A 183 -12.23 -6.09 -19.23
CA PRO A 183 -11.32 -6.39 -20.33
C PRO A 183 -9.83 -6.38 -19.95
N LEU A 184 -9.43 -5.60 -18.94
CA LEU A 184 -8.07 -5.61 -18.42
C LEU A 184 -7.75 -6.93 -17.70
N GLN A 185 -8.69 -7.47 -16.93
CA GLN A 185 -8.54 -8.76 -16.28
C GLN A 185 -8.49 -9.91 -17.27
N GLU A 186 -9.30 -9.87 -18.32
CA GLU A 186 -9.25 -10.84 -19.43
C GLU A 186 -7.88 -10.82 -20.13
N LYS A 187 -7.37 -9.62 -20.44
CA LYS A 187 -6.03 -9.42 -21.02
C LYS A 187 -4.95 -10.00 -20.12
N MET A 188 -5.06 -9.79 -18.80
CA MET A 188 -4.12 -10.32 -17.81
C MET A 188 -4.17 -11.84 -17.76
N LEU A 189 -5.36 -12.44 -17.71
CA LEU A 189 -5.50 -13.90 -17.72
C LEU A 189 -4.88 -14.52 -18.99
N HIS A 190 -5.14 -13.93 -20.15
CA HIS A 190 -4.52 -14.39 -21.40
C HIS A 190 -2.98 -14.27 -21.35
N ARG A 191 -2.43 -13.24 -20.72
CA ARG A 191 -0.97 -13.09 -20.54
C ARG A 191 -0.43 -14.22 -19.65
N TRP A 192 -1.10 -14.55 -18.53
CA TRP A 192 -0.69 -15.66 -17.68
C TRP A 192 -0.78 -17.02 -18.43
N MET A 193 -1.81 -17.22 -19.25
CA MET A 193 -1.92 -18.41 -20.09
C MET A 193 -0.77 -18.49 -21.11
N GLN A 194 -0.40 -17.40 -21.76
CA GLN A 194 0.74 -17.36 -22.69
C GLN A 194 2.06 -17.67 -21.98
N GLN A 195 2.26 -17.12 -20.80
CA GLN A 195 3.44 -17.35 -19.97
C GLN A 195 3.63 -18.85 -19.65
N GLU A 196 2.54 -19.55 -19.35
CA GLU A 196 2.53 -20.99 -19.01
C GLU A 196 2.38 -21.89 -20.26
N ASN A 197 2.41 -21.32 -21.46
CA ASN A 197 2.17 -22.05 -22.73
C ASN A 197 0.81 -22.74 -22.79
N VAL A 198 -0.21 -22.16 -22.15
CA VAL A 198 -1.59 -22.65 -22.15
C VAL A 198 -2.40 -21.92 -23.22
N SER A 199 -2.79 -22.61 -24.28
CA SER A 199 -3.51 -22.00 -25.42
C SER A 199 -5.02 -21.86 -25.22
N LYS A 200 -5.60 -22.57 -24.29
CA LYS A 200 -7.03 -22.52 -23.87
C LYS A 200 -7.11 -22.85 -22.38
N LEU A 201 -8.17 -22.38 -21.73
CA LEU A 201 -8.43 -22.74 -20.34
C LEU A 201 -8.36 -24.26 -20.15
N PRO A 202 -7.74 -24.75 -19.07
CA PRO A 202 -7.69 -26.17 -18.74
C PRO A 202 -9.08 -26.81 -18.72
N ALA A 203 -9.22 -28.02 -19.27
CA ALA A 203 -10.53 -28.68 -19.40
C ALA A 203 -11.12 -29.09 -18.06
N SER A 204 -10.28 -29.41 -17.07
CA SER A 204 -10.73 -29.80 -15.73
C SER A 204 -10.45 -28.67 -14.71
N PHE A 205 -11.28 -28.59 -13.68
CA PHE A 205 -11.07 -27.67 -12.57
C PHE A 205 -9.75 -27.93 -11.82
N ALA A 206 -9.38 -29.20 -11.68
CA ALA A 206 -8.11 -29.59 -11.05
C ALA A 206 -6.91 -29.05 -11.84
N ASP A 207 -6.94 -29.09 -13.17
CA ASP A 207 -5.89 -28.55 -14.03
C ASP A 207 -5.90 -27.00 -14.02
N TYR A 208 -7.07 -26.38 -13.88
CA TYR A 208 -7.16 -24.92 -13.70
C TYR A 208 -6.50 -24.47 -12.38
N LEU A 209 -6.76 -25.15 -11.27
CA LEU A 209 -6.09 -24.85 -10.00
C LEU A 209 -4.58 -25.08 -10.10
N LYS A 210 -4.15 -26.13 -10.80
CA LYS A 210 -2.73 -26.39 -11.07
C LYS A 210 -2.11 -25.26 -11.91
N PHE A 211 -2.80 -24.80 -12.95
CA PHE A 211 -2.37 -23.65 -13.75
C PHE A 211 -2.18 -22.40 -12.87
N ILE A 212 -3.13 -22.10 -11.98
CA ILE A 212 -3.01 -20.99 -11.03
C ILE A 212 -1.73 -21.16 -10.19
N SER A 213 -1.55 -22.29 -9.52
CA SER A 213 -0.39 -22.54 -8.65
C SER A 213 0.94 -22.43 -9.41
N GLN A 214 1.02 -22.94 -10.64
CA GLN A 214 2.20 -22.88 -11.48
C GLN A 214 2.53 -21.43 -11.87
N THR A 215 1.51 -20.63 -12.23
CA THR A 215 1.70 -19.22 -12.55
C THR A 215 2.20 -18.42 -11.34
N LEU A 216 1.64 -18.65 -10.15
CA LEU A 216 2.11 -17.99 -8.93
C LEU A 216 3.58 -18.35 -8.60
N GLU A 217 3.93 -19.64 -8.73
CA GLU A 217 5.30 -20.11 -8.53
C GLU A 217 6.28 -19.48 -9.53
N GLU A 218 5.87 -19.39 -10.79
CA GLU A 218 6.70 -18.81 -11.83
C GLU A 218 6.88 -17.30 -11.63
N ASN A 219 5.82 -16.57 -11.28
CA ASN A 219 5.91 -15.15 -10.96
C ASN A 219 6.82 -14.91 -9.74
N SER A 220 6.74 -15.76 -8.72
CA SER A 220 7.66 -15.71 -7.58
C SER A 220 9.11 -15.93 -7.99
N LYS A 221 9.41 -16.88 -8.88
CA LYS A 221 10.76 -17.12 -9.41
C LYS A 221 11.28 -15.96 -10.24
N ARG A 222 10.40 -15.22 -10.92
CA ARG A 222 10.72 -14.02 -11.69
C ARG A 222 10.91 -12.77 -10.84
N GLY A 223 10.93 -12.91 -9.52
CA GLY A 223 11.16 -11.81 -8.58
C GLY A 223 9.88 -11.20 -8.01
N GLY A 224 8.72 -11.82 -8.20
CA GLY A 224 7.49 -11.45 -7.52
C GLY A 224 7.60 -11.70 -6.02
N ILE A 225 7.44 -10.66 -5.20
CA ILE A 225 7.57 -10.73 -3.73
C ILE A 225 6.23 -10.87 -3.02
N ALA A 226 5.13 -10.49 -3.66
CA ALA A 226 3.76 -10.55 -3.15
C ALA A 226 2.77 -10.63 -4.30
N MET A 227 1.50 -10.93 -3.99
CA MET A 227 0.39 -10.83 -4.94
C MET A 227 -0.60 -9.75 -4.51
N LYS A 228 -1.20 -9.05 -5.48
CA LYS A 228 -2.17 -7.96 -5.27
C LYS A 228 -3.55 -8.37 -5.75
N PHE A 229 -4.54 -7.96 -4.99
CA PHE A 229 -5.96 -7.97 -5.36
C PHE A 229 -6.52 -6.55 -5.41
N GLU A 230 -7.18 -6.23 -6.52
CA GLU A 230 -7.97 -5.02 -6.73
C GLU A 230 -9.46 -5.31 -6.78
N VAL A 231 -9.83 -6.47 -6.29
CA VAL A 231 -11.19 -7.01 -6.28
C VAL A 231 -12.27 -6.05 -5.75
N ALA A 232 -11.88 -5.08 -4.92
CA ALA A 232 -12.76 -4.03 -4.39
C ALA A 232 -13.41 -3.16 -5.48
N TYR A 233 -12.78 -3.04 -6.64
CA TYR A 233 -13.34 -2.31 -7.80
C TYR A 233 -14.42 -3.09 -8.54
N PHE A 234 -14.34 -4.43 -8.50
CA PHE A 234 -15.20 -5.31 -9.32
C PHE A 234 -16.42 -5.82 -8.58
N ARG A 235 -16.30 -6.03 -7.27
CA ARG A 235 -17.33 -6.72 -6.49
C ARG A 235 -17.20 -6.44 -5.00
N PRO A 236 -18.26 -6.73 -4.20
CA PRO A 236 -18.14 -6.72 -2.74
C PRO A 236 -17.00 -7.62 -2.25
N THR A 237 -16.24 -7.14 -1.28
CA THR A 237 -15.12 -7.86 -0.65
C THR A 237 -15.56 -8.88 0.40
N THR A 238 -16.86 -9.18 0.48
CA THR A 238 -17.39 -10.32 1.21
C THR A 238 -17.16 -11.61 0.44
N PHE A 239 -16.45 -12.56 1.04
CA PHE A 239 -16.17 -13.86 0.44
C PHE A 239 -16.80 -14.98 1.27
N SER A 240 -17.78 -15.68 0.70
CA SER A 240 -18.33 -16.91 1.28
C SER A 240 -17.29 -18.04 1.27
N ASP A 241 -17.63 -19.18 1.84
CA ASP A 241 -16.76 -20.37 1.84
C ASP A 241 -17.45 -21.54 1.11
N PRO A 242 -17.51 -21.51 -0.23
CA PRO A 242 -18.15 -22.56 -1.00
C PRO A 242 -17.33 -23.85 -0.99
N ALA A 243 -18.02 -24.97 -1.00
CA ALA A 243 -17.37 -26.27 -1.14
C ALA A 243 -16.68 -26.39 -2.52
N ARG A 244 -15.53 -27.06 -2.56
CA ARG A 244 -14.80 -27.32 -3.82
C ARG A 244 -15.69 -27.87 -4.92
N ALA A 245 -16.58 -28.84 -4.60
CA ALA A 245 -17.49 -29.46 -5.56
C ALA A 245 -18.41 -28.44 -6.25
N GLN A 246 -18.84 -27.36 -5.53
CA GLN A 246 -19.66 -26.29 -6.12
C GLN A 246 -18.87 -25.50 -7.18
N ALA A 247 -17.63 -25.15 -6.87
CA ALA A 247 -16.75 -24.45 -7.81
C ALA A 247 -16.40 -25.33 -9.02
N GLU A 248 -16.17 -26.60 -8.81
CA GLU A 248 -15.89 -27.60 -9.85
C GLU A 248 -17.07 -27.78 -10.79
N ASP A 249 -18.30 -27.93 -10.28
CA ASP A 249 -19.52 -27.99 -11.08
C ASP A 249 -19.73 -26.75 -11.95
N LEU A 250 -19.46 -25.55 -11.38
CA LEU A 250 -19.55 -24.28 -12.11
C LEU A 250 -18.46 -24.19 -13.19
N TYR A 251 -17.24 -24.58 -12.87
CA TYR A 251 -16.15 -24.60 -13.83
C TYR A 251 -16.48 -25.52 -15.02
N ALA A 252 -16.89 -26.77 -14.75
CA ALA A 252 -17.26 -27.70 -15.78
C ALA A 252 -18.40 -27.21 -16.68
N ARG A 253 -19.34 -26.46 -16.11
CA ARG A 253 -20.47 -25.90 -16.84
C ARG A 253 -20.07 -24.75 -17.78
N TYR A 254 -19.16 -23.88 -17.36
CA TYR A 254 -18.89 -22.61 -18.05
C TYR A 254 -17.54 -22.53 -18.76
N VAL A 255 -16.61 -23.45 -18.52
CA VAL A 255 -15.27 -23.43 -19.17
C VAL A 255 -15.33 -23.54 -20.70
N THR A 256 -16.36 -24.17 -21.25
CA THR A 256 -16.55 -24.35 -22.70
C THR A 256 -17.52 -23.33 -23.31
N GLY A 257 -18.10 -22.44 -22.51
CA GLY A 257 -19.04 -21.40 -22.94
C GLY A 257 -20.23 -21.26 -22.02
N GLY A 258 -21.12 -20.35 -22.38
CA GLY A 258 -22.27 -19.95 -21.55
C GLY A 258 -21.90 -18.78 -20.62
N ILE A 259 -22.92 -18.08 -20.13
CA ILE A 259 -22.79 -16.89 -19.28
C ILE A 259 -23.28 -17.25 -17.89
N PRO A 260 -22.45 -17.27 -16.86
CA PRO A 260 -22.88 -17.55 -15.49
C PRO A 260 -23.86 -16.45 -15.00
N THR A 261 -24.76 -16.85 -14.11
CA THR A 261 -25.51 -15.85 -13.33
C THR A 261 -24.54 -15.17 -12.35
N GLU A 262 -24.86 -13.95 -11.91
CA GLU A 262 -24.03 -13.23 -10.91
C GLU A 262 -23.79 -14.11 -9.65
N LYS A 263 -24.83 -14.77 -9.14
CA LYS A 263 -24.71 -15.65 -7.97
C LYS A 263 -23.79 -16.84 -8.22
N GLU A 264 -23.84 -17.49 -9.36
CA GLU A 264 -22.95 -18.59 -9.71
C GLU A 264 -21.51 -18.12 -9.85
N TYR A 265 -21.32 -16.97 -10.51
CA TYR A 265 -19.98 -16.41 -10.66
C TYR A 265 -19.37 -16.02 -9.30
N ARG A 266 -20.16 -15.41 -8.39
CA ARG A 266 -19.75 -15.08 -7.03
C ARG A 266 -19.28 -16.33 -6.27
N ILE A 267 -20.00 -17.43 -6.34
CA ILE A 267 -19.61 -18.70 -5.70
C ILE A 267 -18.26 -19.18 -6.25
N PHE A 268 -18.07 -19.14 -7.56
CA PHE A 268 -16.80 -19.53 -8.17
C PHE A 268 -15.65 -18.60 -7.75
N GLN A 269 -15.85 -17.29 -7.84
CA GLN A 269 -14.87 -16.28 -7.44
C GLN A 269 -14.49 -16.39 -5.98
N ASP A 270 -15.45 -16.65 -5.08
CA ASP A 270 -15.21 -16.81 -3.65
C ASP A 270 -14.27 -18.00 -3.38
N PHE A 271 -14.48 -19.12 -4.10
CA PHE A 271 -13.59 -20.25 -4.00
C PHE A 271 -12.19 -19.95 -4.52
N ILE A 272 -12.08 -19.32 -5.69
CA ILE A 272 -10.76 -18.99 -6.30
C ILE A 272 -10.00 -17.99 -5.42
N PHE A 273 -10.66 -16.95 -4.88
CA PHE A 273 -10.02 -16.02 -3.96
C PHE A 273 -9.42 -16.74 -2.74
N ARG A 274 -10.21 -17.61 -2.09
CA ARG A 274 -9.74 -18.38 -0.94
C ARG A 274 -8.63 -19.36 -1.31
N TYR A 275 -8.66 -19.92 -2.50
CA TYR A 275 -7.58 -20.76 -3.02
C TYR A 275 -6.29 -19.95 -3.22
N LEU A 276 -6.37 -18.76 -3.82
CA LEU A 276 -5.25 -17.86 -4.00
C LEU A 276 -4.65 -17.40 -2.65
N VAL A 277 -5.49 -17.08 -1.68
CA VAL A 277 -5.05 -16.75 -0.30
C VAL A 277 -4.29 -17.93 0.33
N GLN A 278 -4.76 -19.14 0.14
CA GLN A 278 -4.06 -20.35 0.64
C GLN A 278 -2.72 -20.56 -0.06
N GLU A 279 -2.65 -20.37 -1.37
CA GLU A 279 -1.41 -20.43 -2.15
C GLU A 279 -0.41 -19.36 -1.70
N GLY A 280 -0.88 -18.13 -1.37
CA GLY A 280 -0.06 -17.09 -0.75
C GLY A 280 0.65 -17.59 0.51
N GLY A 281 -0.08 -18.24 1.41
CA GLY A 281 0.49 -18.87 2.61
C GLY A 281 1.48 -19.99 2.29
N ARG A 282 1.16 -20.86 1.31
CA ARG A 282 2.03 -21.96 0.86
C ARG A 282 3.35 -21.47 0.27
N LEU A 283 3.29 -20.40 -0.52
CA LEU A 283 4.45 -19.80 -1.22
C LEU A 283 5.17 -18.74 -0.39
N HIS A 284 4.67 -18.42 0.80
CA HIS A 284 5.14 -17.29 1.63
C HIS A 284 5.09 -15.96 0.88
N LEU A 285 4.12 -15.79 -0.02
CA LEU A 285 3.84 -14.54 -0.71
C LEU A 285 2.79 -13.76 0.08
N PRO A 286 3.13 -12.58 0.62
CA PRO A 286 2.12 -11.69 1.19
C PRO A 286 0.99 -11.41 0.22
N VAL A 287 -0.22 -11.32 0.74
CA VAL A 287 -1.44 -11.05 -0.01
C VAL A 287 -1.84 -9.60 0.24
N HIS A 288 -1.64 -8.74 -0.75
CA HIS A 288 -2.05 -7.35 -0.74
C HIS A 288 -3.49 -7.26 -1.24
N ILE A 289 -4.34 -6.59 -0.48
CA ILE A 289 -5.74 -6.41 -0.86
C ILE A 289 -6.06 -4.92 -0.82
N HIS A 290 -6.47 -4.38 -1.97
CA HIS A 290 -7.01 -3.03 -2.06
C HIS A 290 -8.27 -2.92 -1.20
N THR A 291 -8.36 -1.90 -0.35
CA THR A 291 -9.47 -1.73 0.59
C THR A 291 -10.03 -0.31 0.55
N ALA A 292 -11.33 -0.22 0.65
CA ALA A 292 -12.14 0.99 0.76
C ALA A 292 -11.95 1.95 -0.43
N ILE A 293 -11.11 3.00 -0.30
CA ILE A 293 -10.97 4.05 -1.33
C ILE A 293 -10.85 3.50 -2.75
N GLY A 294 -11.50 4.16 -3.70
CA GLY A 294 -11.42 3.82 -5.11
C GLY A 294 -11.90 4.97 -5.99
N ILE A 295 -11.71 4.83 -7.29
CA ILE A 295 -12.05 5.81 -8.30
C ILE A 295 -13.07 5.21 -9.27
N GLY A 296 -14.00 6.03 -9.75
CA GLY A 296 -15.07 5.64 -10.66
C GLY A 296 -16.44 6.05 -10.12
N ASP A 297 -17.36 6.33 -11.03
CA ASP A 297 -18.71 6.81 -10.69
C ASP A 297 -19.57 5.71 -10.02
N TYR A 298 -19.20 4.46 -10.21
CA TYR A 298 -19.93 3.29 -9.72
C TYR A 298 -19.16 2.54 -8.62
N PHE A 299 -18.03 3.08 -8.17
CA PHE A 299 -17.29 2.51 -7.06
C PHE A 299 -18.12 2.48 -5.78
N ASN A 300 -18.22 1.32 -5.14
CA ASN A 300 -19.08 1.13 -3.98
C ASN A 300 -18.25 1.00 -2.69
N LEU A 301 -18.12 2.10 -1.95
CA LEU A 301 -17.35 2.16 -0.72
C LEU A 301 -17.85 1.17 0.35
N SER A 302 -19.15 0.96 0.47
CA SER A 302 -19.70 -0.03 1.42
C SER A 302 -19.33 -1.47 1.02
N ALA A 303 -19.32 -1.76 -0.27
CA ALA A 303 -18.95 -3.07 -0.80
C ALA A 303 -17.45 -3.34 -0.66
N SER A 304 -16.62 -2.30 -0.72
CA SER A 304 -15.15 -2.37 -0.58
C SER A 304 -14.66 -2.18 0.86
N ASN A 305 -15.58 -2.07 1.84
CA ASN A 305 -15.23 -1.89 3.25
C ASN A 305 -14.31 -3.03 3.73
N ILE A 306 -13.18 -2.64 4.31
CA ILE A 306 -12.16 -3.56 4.85
C ILE A 306 -12.72 -4.59 5.82
N MET A 307 -13.76 -4.24 6.59
CA MET A 307 -14.40 -5.14 7.56
C MET A 307 -15.10 -6.34 6.90
N ASN A 308 -15.44 -6.24 5.61
CA ASN A 308 -15.99 -7.37 4.85
C ASN A 308 -15.02 -8.55 4.73
N LEU A 309 -13.72 -8.29 4.87
CA LEU A 309 -12.65 -9.31 4.80
C LEU A 309 -12.46 -10.07 6.12
N GLU A 310 -13.07 -9.64 7.23
CA GLU A 310 -12.80 -10.20 8.56
C GLU A 310 -13.00 -11.72 8.62
N SER A 311 -13.99 -12.27 7.92
CA SER A 311 -14.23 -13.70 7.86
C SER A 311 -13.10 -14.50 7.19
N VAL A 312 -12.39 -13.88 6.24
CA VAL A 312 -11.20 -14.46 5.60
C VAL A 312 -9.99 -14.32 6.52
N LEU A 313 -9.76 -13.12 7.05
CA LEU A 313 -8.61 -12.82 7.90
C LEU A 313 -8.56 -13.66 9.18
N ARG A 314 -9.73 -14.00 9.74
CA ARG A 314 -9.86 -14.83 10.94
C ARG A 314 -9.93 -16.34 10.68
N ASP A 315 -9.92 -16.76 9.42
CA ASP A 315 -9.99 -18.18 9.10
C ASP A 315 -8.67 -18.90 9.46
N PRO A 316 -8.69 -19.89 10.36
CA PRO A 316 -7.47 -20.56 10.82
C PRO A 316 -6.72 -21.29 9.68
N ARG A 317 -7.36 -21.59 8.56
CA ARG A 317 -6.71 -22.16 7.38
C ARG A 317 -5.65 -21.21 6.79
N TYR A 318 -5.79 -19.92 7.00
CA TYR A 318 -4.90 -18.87 6.47
C TYR A 318 -3.96 -18.29 7.53
N ALA A 319 -3.76 -18.97 8.65
CA ALA A 319 -2.88 -18.51 9.72
C ALA A 319 -1.41 -18.32 9.28
N SER A 320 -0.97 -18.98 8.21
CA SER A 320 0.35 -18.83 7.60
C SER A 320 0.40 -17.76 6.50
N THR A 321 -0.75 -17.24 6.08
CA THR A 321 -0.82 -16.18 5.06
C THR A 321 -0.63 -14.83 5.72
N THR A 322 0.31 -14.02 5.22
CA THR A 322 0.46 -12.63 5.60
C THR A 322 -0.47 -11.77 4.74
N PHE A 323 -1.31 -10.97 5.37
CA PHE A 323 -2.22 -10.04 4.70
C PHE A 323 -1.74 -8.62 4.87
N VAL A 324 -1.80 -7.84 3.80
CA VAL A 324 -1.56 -6.40 3.84
C VAL A 324 -2.77 -5.68 3.25
N MET A 325 -3.42 -4.89 4.09
CA MET A 325 -4.58 -4.10 3.70
C MET A 325 -4.09 -2.79 3.11
N ILE A 326 -4.11 -2.70 1.80
CA ILE A 326 -3.66 -1.53 1.06
C ILE A 326 -4.63 -0.37 1.32
N HIS A 327 -4.09 0.83 1.54
CA HIS A 327 -4.75 2.07 1.95
C HIS A 327 -5.37 2.02 3.36
N ALA A 328 -5.05 0.99 4.16
CA ALA A 328 -5.48 0.87 5.56
C ALA A 328 -6.99 1.11 5.78
N GLY A 329 -7.80 0.83 4.75
CA GLY A 329 -9.24 1.05 4.80
C GLY A 329 -9.70 2.50 4.68
N TYR A 330 -8.82 3.45 4.26
CA TYR A 330 -9.19 4.86 4.09
C TYR A 330 -10.48 5.03 3.27
N PRO A 331 -11.47 5.84 3.72
CA PRO A 331 -11.47 6.71 4.91
C PRO A 331 -12.08 6.05 6.20
N LEU A 332 -12.01 4.72 6.35
CA LEU A 332 -12.58 3.96 7.46
C LEU A 332 -11.47 3.40 8.39
N GLU A 333 -10.39 4.16 8.59
CA GLU A 333 -9.17 3.71 9.27
C GLU A 333 -9.40 3.39 10.75
N ARG A 334 -10.37 4.04 11.39
CA ARG A 334 -10.70 3.79 12.80
C ARG A 334 -11.24 2.39 13.04
N GLU A 335 -12.01 1.88 12.08
CA GLU A 335 -12.51 0.50 12.08
C GLU A 335 -11.39 -0.48 11.71
N ALA A 336 -10.59 -0.10 10.71
CA ALA A 336 -9.53 -0.93 10.14
C ALA A 336 -8.42 -1.26 11.14
N ILE A 337 -8.05 -0.31 12.01
CA ILE A 337 -6.87 -0.45 12.86
C ILE A 337 -6.90 -1.70 13.75
N TRP A 338 -8.08 -2.09 14.22
CA TRP A 338 -8.22 -3.27 15.08
C TRP A 338 -8.07 -4.60 14.35
N LEU A 339 -8.07 -4.62 13.02
CA LEU A 339 -7.68 -5.80 12.25
C LEU A 339 -6.19 -6.10 12.41
N ALA A 340 -5.37 -5.08 12.63
CA ALA A 340 -3.94 -5.23 12.91
C ALA A 340 -3.61 -5.93 14.24
N ALA A 341 -4.59 -6.11 15.13
CA ALA A 341 -4.46 -6.97 16.30
C ALA A 341 -4.23 -8.45 15.91
N MET A 342 -4.61 -8.85 14.71
CA MET A 342 -4.29 -10.18 14.17
C MET A 342 -2.80 -10.28 13.81
N LYS A 343 -2.18 -11.40 14.21
CA LYS A 343 -0.72 -11.59 14.07
C LYS A 343 -0.20 -11.40 12.64
N ASN A 344 -0.99 -11.82 11.67
CA ASN A 344 -0.62 -11.90 10.25
C ASN A 344 -1.25 -10.79 9.38
N VAL A 345 -1.85 -9.75 9.98
CA VAL A 345 -2.45 -8.62 9.28
C VAL A 345 -1.61 -7.36 9.48
N TYR A 346 -1.34 -6.67 8.39
CA TYR A 346 -0.63 -5.39 8.32
C TYR A 346 -1.50 -4.37 7.59
N LEU A 347 -1.27 -3.08 7.86
CA LEU A 347 -1.98 -1.96 7.24
C LEU A 347 -0.96 -1.10 6.48
N ASP A 348 -1.16 -0.93 5.20
CA ASP A 348 -0.40 -0.02 4.38
C ASP A 348 -1.14 1.32 4.28
N THR A 349 -0.48 2.43 4.58
CA THR A 349 -1.11 3.75 4.66
C THR A 349 -1.07 4.55 3.37
N SER A 350 -0.60 3.93 2.28
CA SER A 350 -0.51 4.56 0.96
C SER A 350 -1.81 5.22 0.51
N PHE A 351 -1.71 6.19 -0.39
CA PHE A 351 -2.78 7.08 -0.83
C PHE A 351 -3.26 8.10 0.23
N GLY A 352 -3.25 7.76 1.53
CA GLY A 352 -3.65 8.68 2.59
C GLY A 352 -2.86 10.01 2.54
N GLU A 353 -1.57 9.95 2.28
CA GLU A 353 -0.66 11.10 2.14
C GLU A 353 -0.82 11.87 0.81
N LEU A 354 -1.41 11.26 -0.22
CA LEU A 354 -1.77 11.94 -1.47
C LEU A 354 -3.15 12.58 -1.40
N ALA A 355 -4.13 11.92 -0.77
CA ALA A 355 -5.49 12.42 -0.65
C ALA A 355 -5.64 13.51 0.40
N GLN A 356 -4.84 13.45 1.48
CA GLN A 356 -4.91 14.36 2.62
C GLN A 356 -3.67 15.27 2.68
N TYR A 357 -3.86 16.51 3.12
CA TYR A 357 -2.73 17.36 3.49
C TYR A 357 -2.03 16.81 4.76
N PRO A 358 -0.73 17.08 4.96
CA PRO A 358 0.02 16.55 6.11
C PRO A 358 -0.63 16.83 7.45
N SER A 359 -1.34 17.97 7.62
CA SER A 359 -2.06 18.31 8.84
C SER A 359 -3.26 17.41 9.14
N ALA A 360 -3.89 16.83 8.14
CA ALA A 360 -4.98 15.87 8.30
C ALA A 360 -4.43 14.44 8.43
N PHE A 361 -3.49 14.07 7.56
CA PHE A 361 -2.87 12.73 7.58
C PHE A 361 -2.11 12.45 8.89
N LYS A 362 -1.58 13.49 9.54
CA LYS A 362 -0.98 13.41 10.87
C LYS A 362 -1.91 12.71 11.90
N GLU A 363 -3.20 13.00 11.88
CA GLU A 363 -4.17 12.41 12.84
C GLU A 363 -4.31 10.90 12.61
N THR A 364 -4.35 10.48 11.35
CA THR A 364 -4.36 9.05 10.98
C THR A 364 -3.09 8.35 11.47
N LEU A 365 -1.92 8.92 11.20
CA LEU A 365 -0.64 8.34 11.63
C LEU A 365 -0.52 8.29 13.15
N LYS A 366 -0.92 9.36 13.88
CA LYS A 366 -0.90 9.38 15.35
C LYS A 366 -1.72 8.21 15.90
N MET A 367 -2.96 8.05 15.44
CA MET A 367 -3.84 6.96 15.86
C MET A 367 -3.20 5.57 15.64
N PHE A 368 -2.56 5.35 14.49
CA PHE A 368 -1.89 4.09 14.18
C PHE A 368 -0.67 3.84 15.04
N LEU A 369 0.16 4.87 15.25
CA LEU A 369 1.38 4.78 16.08
C LEU A 369 1.08 4.54 17.55
N GLU A 370 -0.02 5.08 18.06
CA GLU A 370 -0.51 4.84 19.43
C GLU A 370 -1.04 3.42 19.63
N THR A 371 -1.55 2.78 18.55
CA THR A 371 -2.30 1.52 18.68
C THR A 371 -1.46 0.30 18.29
N PHE A 372 -0.97 0.24 17.05
CA PHE A 372 -0.20 -0.90 16.51
C PHE A 372 0.97 -0.42 15.63
N PRO A 373 1.99 0.25 16.21
CA PRO A 373 3.07 0.88 15.44
C PRO A 373 3.93 -0.08 14.63
N ASP A 374 3.97 -1.35 15.00
CA ASP A 374 4.74 -2.41 14.33
C ASP A 374 3.93 -3.14 13.24
N LYS A 375 2.74 -2.64 12.93
CA LYS A 375 1.80 -3.22 11.96
C LYS A 375 1.46 -2.30 10.80
N ILE A 376 2.03 -1.10 10.77
CA ILE A 376 1.79 -0.12 9.72
C ILE A 376 3.04 0.04 8.83
N THR A 377 2.81 0.26 7.54
CA THR A 377 3.86 0.51 6.54
C THR A 377 3.60 1.80 5.79
N PHE A 378 4.70 2.47 5.42
CA PHE A 378 4.69 3.58 4.51
C PHE A 378 4.56 3.10 3.06
N GLY A 379 3.72 3.73 2.26
CA GLY A 379 3.63 3.57 0.82
C GLY A 379 3.29 4.91 0.19
N THR A 380 3.71 5.16 -1.05
CA THR A 380 3.41 6.42 -1.75
C THR A 380 2.17 6.33 -2.62
N ASP A 381 1.77 5.12 -3.01
CA ASP A 381 0.77 4.93 -4.05
C ASP A 381 1.00 5.81 -5.30
N CYS A 382 2.28 6.05 -5.62
CA CYS A 382 2.61 6.92 -6.72
C CYS A 382 2.05 6.37 -8.04
N PHE A 383 1.60 7.27 -8.89
CA PHE A 383 1.11 6.95 -10.22
C PHE A 383 1.45 8.09 -11.20
N PRO A 384 1.55 7.82 -12.51
CA PRO A 384 1.72 8.87 -13.50
C PRO A 384 0.38 9.58 -13.77
N TYR A 385 0.34 10.91 -13.58
CA TYR A 385 -0.85 11.72 -13.88
C TYR A 385 -1.11 11.82 -15.40
N ASN A 386 -0.07 12.18 -16.14
CA ASN A 386 -0.13 12.36 -17.59
C ASN A 386 1.29 12.36 -18.18
N GLN A 387 1.45 12.69 -19.46
CA GLN A 387 2.74 12.71 -20.15
C GLN A 387 3.73 13.76 -19.60
N VAL A 388 3.25 14.79 -18.93
CA VAL A 388 4.09 15.86 -18.36
C VAL A 388 4.40 15.58 -16.89
N LEU A 389 3.34 15.29 -16.13
CA LEU A 389 3.40 14.97 -14.71
C LEU A 389 3.36 13.46 -14.55
N GLY A 390 4.49 12.88 -14.25
CA GLY A 390 4.64 11.44 -14.14
C GLY A 390 4.57 10.93 -12.71
N ALA A 391 4.92 9.67 -12.55
CA ALA A 391 5.09 9.05 -11.23
C ALA A 391 6.13 9.78 -10.36
N GLU A 392 7.06 10.50 -10.98
CA GLU A 392 8.14 11.23 -10.30
C GLU A 392 7.60 12.28 -9.33
N GLU A 393 6.65 13.12 -9.79
CA GLU A 393 6.04 14.16 -8.96
C GLU A 393 5.15 13.54 -7.88
N SER A 394 4.43 12.48 -8.21
CA SER A 394 3.61 11.71 -7.27
C SER A 394 4.46 11.11 -6.14
N TYR A 395 5.57 10.48 -6.47
CA TYR A 395 6.57 9.98 -5.51
C TYR A 395 7.04 11.06 -4.54
N TRP A 396 7.46 12.21 -5.09
CA TRP A 396 7.93 13.32 -4.25
C TRP A 396 6.84 13.79 -3.30
N LEU A 397 5.62 13.97 -3.80
CA LEU A 397 4.49 14.45 -3.00
C LEU A 397 4.15 13.48 -1.86
N GLY A 398 4.03 12.18 -2.16
CA GLY A 398 3.76 11.14 -1.17
C GLY A 398 4.84 11.05 -0.10
N ALA A 399 6.12 10.96 -0.52
CA ALA A 399 7.26 10.87 0.39
C ALA A 399 7.39 12.11 1.29
N GLN A 400 7.23 13.32 0.74
CA GLN A 400 7.32 14.56 1.51
C GLN A 400 6.17 14.68 2.50
N SER A 401 4.93 14.41 2.05
CA SER A 401 3.74 14.49 2.90
C SER A 401 3.81 13.52 4.07
N SER A 402 4.22 12.28 3.83
CA SER A 402 4.35 11.28 4.89
C SER A 402 5.38 11.67 5.94
N ARG A 403 6.55 12.16 5.54
CA ARG A 403 7.58 12.60 6.50
C ARG A 403 7.13 13.79 7.34
N MET A 404 6.45 14.76 6.72
CA MET A 404 5.90 15.92 7.43
C MET A 404 4.80 15.52 8.41
N ALA A 405 3.87 14.66 7.99
CA ALA A 405 2.79 14.17 8.84
C ALA A 405 3.32 13.33 10.01
N LEU A 406 4.28 12.45 9.74
CA LEU A 406 4.95 11.62 10.75
C LEU A 406 5.68 12.46 11.79
N ALA A 407 6.46 13.45 11.35
CA ALA A 407 7.16 14.35 12.26
C ALA A 407 6.19 15.14 13.16
N ALA A 408 5.05 15.57 12.59
CA ALA A 408 4.02 16.28 13.34
C ALA A 408 3.30 15.38 14.36
N ALA A 409 2.93 14.16 13.97
CA ALA A 409 2.32 13.16 14.88
C ALA A 409 3.25 12.85 16.06
N LEU A 410 4.51 12.53 15.77
CA LEU A 410 5.50 12.20 16.80
C LEU A 410 5.83 13.40 17.70
N ALA A 411 5.83 14.62 17.15
CA ALA A 411 6.03 15.83 17.95
C ALA A 411 4.90 16.05 18.96
N GLU A 412 3.67 15.79 18.59
CA GLU A 412 2.53 15.83 19.51
C GLU A 412 2.64 14.75 20.59
N MET A 413 2.90 13.50 20.21
CA MET A 413 3.07 12.39 21.16
C MET A 413 4.19 12.66 22.19
N ILE A 414 5.30 13.29 21.78
CA ILE A 414 6.36 13.72 22.72
C ILE A 414 5.88 14.85 23.61
N SER A 415 5.24 15.87 23.05
CA SER A 415 4.75 17.03 23.79
C SER A 415 3.71 16.64 24.85
N GLU A 416 2.89 15.65 24.55
CA GLU A 416 1.88 15.08 25.45
C GLU A 416 2.49 14.13 26.51
N GLY A 417 3.77 13.77 26.35
CA GLY A 417 4.47 12.87 27.27
C GLY A 417 4.17 11.40 27.09
N GLU A 418 3.62 11.00 25.94
CA GLU A 418 3.30 9.62 25.59
C GLU A 418 4.55 8.83 25.27
N ILE A 419 5.52 9.43 24.55
CA ILE A 419 6.78 8.81 24.14
C ILE A 419 7.97 9.75 24.37
N SER A 420 9.18 9.16 24.46
CA SER A 420 10.44 9.91 24.42
C SER A 420 10.85 10.25 22.98
N GLU A 421 11.74 11.23 22.80
CA GLU A 421 12.31 11.58 21.48
C GLU A 421 13.07 10.39 20.86
N GLY A 422 13.78 9.59 21.67
CA GLY A 422 14.42 8.36 21.19
C GLY A 422 13.41 7.34 20.68
N ARG A 423 12.29 7.16 21.40
CA ARG A 423 11.22 6.26 20.94
C ARG A 423 10.54 6.77 19.66
N ALA A 424 10.38 8.08 19.51
CA ALA A 424 9.84 8.67 18.30
C ALA A 424 10.68 8.34 17.06
N LEU A 425 12.01 8.40 17.16
CA LEU A 425 12.89 8.03 16.05
C LEU A 425 12.84 6.53 15.73
N GLU A 426 12.73 5.65 16.75
CA GLU A 426 12.49 4.22 16.53
C GLU A 426 11.19 3.96 15.77
N LEU A 427 10.10 4.65 16.14
CA LEU A 427 8.81 4.56 15.46
C LEU A 427 8.89 5.10 14.03
N ALA A 428 9.66 6.17 13.80
CA ALA A 428 9.86 6.72 12.47
C ALA A 428 10.61 5.71 11.56
N HIS A 429 11.65 5.06 12.06
CA HIS A 429 12.34 4.00 11.34
C HIS A 429 11.42 2.81 11.05
N ALA A 430 10.65 2.38 12.06
CA ALA A 430 9.72 1.27 11.90
C ALA A 430 8.70 1.54 10.80
N TYR A 431 8.05 2.71 10.81
CA TYR A 431 7.05 3.09 9.83
C TYR A 431 7.61 3.28 8.43
N LEU A 432 8.70 4.04 8.29
CA LEU A 432 9.26 4.37 6.99
C LEU A 432 10.01 3.21 6.32
N HIS A 433 10.50 2.22 7.10
CA HIS A 433 11.40 1.22 6.56
C HIS A 433 11.25 -0.17 7.20
N ASP A 434 11.50 -0.31 8.52
CA ASP A 434 11.83 -1.60 9.13
C ASP A 434 10.67 -2.59 9.13
N THR A 435 9.42 -2.10 9.29
CA THR A 435 8.21 -2.95 9.26
C THR A 435 8.05 -3.60 7.89
N ALA A 436 8.22 -2.84 6.80
CA ALA A 436 8.12 -3.36 5.44
C ALA A 436 9.23 -4.35 5.12
N VAL A 437 10.48 -4.03 5.44
CA VAL A 437 11.62 -4.94 5.23
C VAL A 437 11.41 -6.25 5.99
N LYS A 438 10.97 -6.19 7.24
CA LYS A 438 10.67 -7.36 8.06
C LYS A 438 9.55 -8.22 7.46
N LEU A 439 8.53 -7.59 6.87
CA LEU A 439 7.39 -8.27 6.26
C LEU A 439 7.83 -9.17 5.10
N TYR A 440 8.74 -8.69 4.25
CA TYR A 440 9.23 -9.46 3.09
C TYR A 440 10.41 -10.37 3.41
N GLY A 441 11.10 -10.15 4.53
CA GLY A 441 12.27 -10.93 4.94
C GLY A 441 13.37 -10.93 3.87
N GLY A 442 13.96 -12.11 3.58
CA GLY A 442 15.04 -12.24 2.60
C GLY A 442 14.63 -12.07 1.11
N ARG A 443 13.43 -11.61 0.80
CA ARG A 443 12.96 -11.34 -0.58
C ARG A 443 13.29 -9.92 -1.04
N VAL A 444 13.63 -9.04 -0.11
CA VAL A 444 14.10 -7.67 -0.35
C VAL A 444 15.47 -7.50 0.29
N HIS A 445 16.31 -6.66 -0.30
CA HIS A 445 17.72 -6.49 0.10
C HIS A 445 17.88 -5.32 1.05
#